data_80ffad721badd2fc18928dcfb9cb8ab3
#
_entry.id   80ffad721badd2fc18928dcfb9cb8ab3
#
_cell.length_a   1.000
_cell.length_b   1.000
_cell.length_c   1.000
_cell.angle_alpha   90.00
_cell.angle_beta   90.00
_cell.angle_gamma   90.00
#
_symmetry.space_group_name_H-M   'P 1'
#
loop_
_entity.id
_entity.type
_entity.pdbx_description
1 polymer ?
#
loop_
_entity_poly.entity_id
_entity_poly.type
_entity_poly.pdbx_seq_one_letter_code
_entity_poly.pdbx_strand_id
1 'polypeptide(L)'
;GYRPVLVIQNNIGNKYSPTVIVAAITSKEKMKLPTHIAVPEMEGLEKDSVVLLEQLRTLDKRRLENYVCTLDRTEMEKINKAIRRSTGIPKIIEKPLVVSLCRVCAGNFYDVPGHYIRRVNPEQRYKDTCMFCNVRNGYDYYIGRKNK
;
A
#
# COMPACT_ATOMS: atom_id res chain seq x y z
N GLY A 1 1.79 -20.66 26.61
CA GLY A 1 0.43 -20.73 26.08
C GLY A 1 0.37 -20.20 24.65
N TYR A 2 -0.51 -20.74 23.85
CA TYR A 2 -0.75 -20.35 22.47
C TYR A 2 -1.44 -18.98 22.41
N ARG A 3 -1.06 -18.16 21.46
CA ARG A 3 -1.68 -16.85 21.20
C ARG A 3 -1.81 -16.63 19.70
N PRO A 4 -2.91 -16.04 19.24
CA PRO A 4 -3.05 -15.70 17.84
C PRO A 4 -2.04 -14.64 17.46
N VAL A 5 -1.55 -14.73 16.22
CA VAL A 5 -0.67 -13.74 15.60
C VAL A 5 -1.14 -13.46 14.18
N LEU A 6 -0.95 -12.24 13.71
CA LEU A 6 -1.19 -11.90 12.32
C LEU A 6 0.11 -11.99 11.53
N VAL A 7 0.13 -12.84 10.50
CA VAL A 7 1.25 -12.88 9.55
C VAL A 7 1.18 -11.66 8.64
N ILE A 8 2.22 -10.83 8.66
CA ILE A 8 2.31 -9.58 7.89
C ILE A 8 3.39 -9.63 6.80
N GLN A 9 4.18 -10.70 6.76
CA GLN A 9 5.19 -10.91 5.72
C GLN A 9 4.53 -11.16 4.36
N ASN A 10 5.16 -10.68 3.29
CA ASN A 10 4.66 -10.88 1.93
C ASN A 10 4.74 -12.35 1.47
N ASN A 11 4.00 -12.68 0.40
CA ASN A 11 3.89 -14.05 -0.10
C ASN A 11 5.21 -14.66 -0.55
N ILE A 12 6.16 -13.86 -1.04
CA ILE A 12 7.50 -14.34 -1.45
C ILE A 12 8.27 -14.78 -0.21
N GLY A 13 8.33 -13.93 0.82
CA GLY A 13 8.92 -14.30 2.11
C GLY A 13 8.20 -15.50 2.74
N ASN A 14 6.86 -15.51 2.70
CA ASN A 14 6.09 -16.65 3.20
C ASN A 14 6.39 -17.96 2.48
N LYS A 15 6.75 -17.92 1.20
CA LYS A 15 7.09 -19.14 0.44
C LYS A 15 8.51 -19.62 0.71
N TYR A 16 9.48 -18.73 0.74
CA TYR A 16 10.90 -19.12 0.68
C TYR A 16 11.68 -18.98 1.99
N SER A 17 11.24 -18.14 2.93
CA SER A 17 11.91 -17.99 4.22
C SER A 17 11.52 -19.12 5.19
N PRO A 18 12.41 -19.61 6.05
CA PRO A 18 12.07 -20.50 7.15
C PRO A 18 11.34 -19.80 8.29
N THR A 19 11.32 -18.46 8.28
CA THR A 19 10.69 -17.63 9.30
C THR A 19 9.58 -16.77 8.71
N VAL A 20 8.71 -16.23 9.57
CA VAL A 20 7.67 -15.27 9.22
C VAL A 20 7.71 -14.05 10.14
N ILE A 21 7.34 -12.90 9.59
CA ILE A 21 7.13 -11.68 10.37
C ILE A 21 5.66 -11.65 10.79
N VAL A 22 5.43 -11.48 12.09
CA VAL A 22 4.09 -11.46 12.67
C VAL A 22 3.89 -10.26 13.58
N ALA A 23 2.63 -9.86 13.75
CA ALA A 23 2.17 -8.92 14.76
C ALA A 23 1.40 -9.68 15.86
N ALA A 24 1.58 -9.27 17.10
CA ALA A 24 0.85 -9.86 18.23
C ALA A 24 -0.64 -9.46 18.17
N ILE A 25 -1.51 -10.40 18.53
CA ILE A 25 -2.96 -10.17 18.69
C ILE A 25 -3.33 -10.35 20.15
N THR A 26 -4.22 -9.53 20.66
CA THR A 26 -4.74 -9.62 22.03
C THR A 26 -6.23 -9.30 22.07
N SER A 27 -6.99 -10.06 22.86
CA SER A 27 -8.38 -9.76 23.22
C SER A 27 -8.50 -8.92 24.50
N LYS A 28 -7.40 -8.60 25.16
CA LYS A 28 -7.41 -7.72 26.33
C LYS A 28 -7.60 -6.28 25.89
N GLU A 29 -8.44 -5.56 26.63
CA GLU A 29 -8.61 -4.13 26.43
C GLU A 29 -7.27 -3.40 26.51
N LYS A 30 -7.01 -2.51 25.55
CA LYS A 30 -5.79 -1.74 25.43
C LYS A 30 -6.11 -0.27 25.19
N MET A 31 -5.24 0.61 25.67
CA MET A 31 -5.29 2.01 25.29
C MET A 31 -5.21 2.15 23.77
N LYS A 32 -6.08 2.98 23.19
CA LYS A 32 -6.15 3.19 21.73
C LYS A 32 -4.90 3.93 21.27
N LEU A 33 -4.04 3.23 20.54
CA LEU A 33 -2.87 3.80 19.86
C LEU A 33 -3.08 3.79 18.33
N PRO A 34 -2.44 4.69 17.59
CA PRO A 34 -2.51 4.70 16.12
C PRO A 34 -1.95 3.43 15.46
N THR A 35 -1.21 2.62 16.21
CA THR A 35 -0.63 1.32 15.81
C THR A 35 -1.51 0.13 16.21
N HIS A 36 -2.62 0.38 16.91
CA HIS A 36 -3.57 -0.64 17.32
C HIS A 36 -4.74 -0.72 16.31
N ILE A 37 -4.95 -1.87 15.73
CA ILE A 37 -6.04 -2.10 14.77
C ILE A 37 -6.99 -3.13 15.36
N ALA A 38 -8.25 -2.70 15.57
CA ALA A 38 -9.29 -3.61 16.01
C ALA A 38 -9.66 -4.58 14.86
N VAL A 39 -9.76 -5.84 15.20
CA VAL A 39 -10.26 -6.91 14.35
C VAL A 39 -11.48 -7.49 15.06
N PRO A 40 -12.66 -7.42 14.44
CA PRO A 40 -13.88 -7.96 15.04
C PRO A 40 -13.80 -9.48 15.16
N GLU A 41 -14.68 -10.02 15.98
CA GLU A 41 -14.94 -11.46 16.03
C GLU A 41 -15.25 -12.00 14.63
N MET A 42 -14.67 -13.13 14.29
CA MET A 42 -14.86 -13.81 13.02
C MET A 42 -14.61 -15.32 13.19
N GLU A 43 -14.98 -16.11 12.20
CA GLU A 43 -14.75 -17.55 12.23
C GLU A 43 -13.29 -17.88 12.57
N GLY A 44 -13.08 -18.63 13.65
CA GLY A 44 -11.77 -18.96 14.20
C GLY A 44 -11.15 -17.93 15.15
N LEU A 45 -11.66 -16.71 15.21
CA LEU A 45 -11.27 -15.69 16.19
C LEU A 45 -12.49 -15.31 17.06
N GLU A 46 -12.67 -16.07 18.13
CA GLU A 46 -13.90 -16.06 18.96
C GLU A 46 -14.16 -14.78 19.77
N LYS A 47 -13.29 -13.79 19.70
CA LYS A 47 -13.39 -12.53 20.46
C LYS A 47 -12.89 -11.36 19.65
N ASP A 48 -13.54 -10.22 19.82
CA ASP A 48 -12.99 -8.95 19.40
C ASP A 48 -11.55 -8.82 19.87
N SER A 49 -10.69 -8.53 18.96
CA SER A 49 -9.25 -8.55 19.21
C SER A 49 -8.58 -7.29 18.67
N VAL A 50 -7.37 -7.02 19.13
CA VAL A 50 -6.55 -5.90 18.69
C VAL A 50 -5.20 -6.41 18.19
N VAL A 51 -4.85 -6.05 16.98
CA VAL A 51 -3.51 -6.29 16.42
C VAL A 51 -2.59 -5.15 16.87
N LEU A 52 -1.45 -5.50 17.43
CA LEU A 52 -0.47 -4.58 18.00
C LEU A 52 0.71 -4.42 17.05
N LEU A 53 0.67 -3.40 16.17
CA LEU A 53 1.65 -3.21 15.10
C LEU A 53 2.99 -2.62 15.58
N GLU A 54 3.09 -2.23 16.84
CA GLU A 54 4.36 -1.92 17.51
C GLU A 54 5.03 -3.17 18.09
N GLN A 55 4.35 -4.32 18.12
CA GLN A 55 4.87 -5.59 18.65
C GLN A 55 5.13 -6.59 17.52
N LEU A 56 5.96 -6.18 16.57
CA LEU A 56 6.37 -7.04 15.47
C LEU A 56 7.43 -8.03 15.93
N ARG A 57 7.32 -9.28 15.48
CA ARG A 57 8.26 -10.36 15.82
C ARG A 57 8.54 -11.24 14.62
N THR A 58 9.71 -11.85 14.61
CA THR A 58 10.05 -12.93 13.69
C THR A 58 9.88 -14.26 14.44
N LEU A 59 9.15 -15.16 13.83
CA LEU A 59 8.94 -16.53 14.33
C LEU A 59 9.41 -17.56 13.30
N ASP A 60 9.95 -18.67 13.78
CA ASP A 60 10.15 -19.87 12.95
C ASP A 60 8.77 -20.41 12.54
N LYS A 61 8.59 -20.76 11.27
CA LYS A 61 7.32 -21.30 10.77
C LYS A 61 6.85 -22.55 11.51
N ARG A 62 7.77 -23.38 12.01
CA ARG A 62 7.46 -24.56 12.82
C ARG A 62 6.75 -24.26 14.13
N ARG A 63 6.74 -22.99 14.56
CA ARG A 63 6.01 -22.53 15.74
C ARG A 63 4.59 -22.07 15.43
N LEU A 64 4.22 -21.99 14.16
CA LEU A 64 2.85 -21.75 13.74
C LEU A 64 2.13 -23.13 13.75
N GLU A 65 1.02 -23.20 14.48
CA GLU A 65 0.30 -24.46 14.65
C GLU A 65 -0.97 -24.50 13.80
N ASN A 66 -1.97 -23.72 14.17
CA ASN A 66 -3.25 -23.76 13.52
C ASN A 66 -3.49 -22.48 12.71
N TYR A 67 -4.02 -22.64 11.52
CA TYR A 67 -4.61 -21.56 10.78
C TYR A 67 -5.94 -21.17 11.45
N VAL A 68 -6.13 -19.87 11.67
CA VAL A 68 -7.34 -19.31 12.31
C VAL A 68 -8.28 -18.76 11.25
N CYS A 69 -7.88 -17.69 10.57
CA CYS A 69 -8.68 -17.04 9.54
C CYS A 69 -7.79 -16.16 8.64
N THR A 70 -8.38 -15.61 7.58
CA THR A 70 -7.74 -14.60 6.72
C THR A 70 -8.47 -13.28 6.83
N LEU A 71 -7.73 -12.20 7.08
CA LEU A 71 -8.27 -10.84 6.99
C LEU A 71 -8.50 -10.45 5.54
N ASP A 72 -9.57 -9.74 5.28
CA ASP A 72 -9.85 -9.24 3.94
C ASP A 72 -8.88 -8.11 3.52
N ARG A 73 -9.00 -7.67 2.26
CA ARG A 73 -8.13 -6.61 1.72
C ARG A 73 -8.30 -5.29 2.47
N THR A 74 -9.50 -4.96 2.88
CA THR A 74 -9.82 -3.71 3.57
C THR A 74 -9.17 -3.67 4.94
N GLU A 75 -9.24 -4.77 5.69
CA GLU A 75 -8.58 -4.92 6.98
C GLU A 75 -7.05 -4.88 6.82
N MET A 76 -6.51 -5.59 5.84
CA MET A 76 -5.08 -5.57 5.56
C MET A 76 -4.57 -4.19 5.15
N GLU A 77 -5.36 -3.36 4.47
CA GLU A 77 -4.99 -1.96 4.18
C GLU A 77 -4.89 -1.11 5.46
N LYS A 78 -5.75 -1.32 6.46
CA LYS A 78 -5.65 -0.68 7.78
C LYS A 78 -4.36 -1.11 8.49
N ILE A 79 -4.07 -2.42 8.48
CA ILE A 79 -2.84 -3.00 9.03
C ILE A 79 -1.60 -2.37 8.38
N ASN A 80 -1.54 -2.31 7.04
CA ASN A 80 -0.42 -1.72 6.30
C ASN A 80 -0.19 -0.24 6.65
N LYS A 81 -1.26 0.54 6.85
CA LYS A 81 -1.17 1.93 7.30
C LYS A 81 -0.57 2.03 8.72
N ALA A 82 -0.98 1.13 9.61
CA ALA A 82 -0.49 1.11 10.98
C ALA A 82 0.97 0.64 11.07
N ILE A 83 1.38 -0.34 10.27
CA ILE A 83 2.80 -0.75 10.15
C ILE A 83 3.68 0.43 9.73
N ARG A 84 3.27 1.19 8.70
CA ARG A 84 4.02 2.38 8.27
C ARG A 84 4.17 3.41 9.40
N ARG A 85 3.14 3.61 10.20
CA ARG A 85 3.20 4.50 11.38
C ARG A 85 4.15 3.97 12.44
N SER A 86 4.08 2.68 12.74
CA SER A 86 4.93 2.02 13.73
C SER A 86 6.41 2.05 13.36
N THR A 87 6.72 1.87 12.08
CA THR A 87 8.09 1.80 11.55
C THR A 87 8.64 3.13 11.04
N GLY A 88 7.82 4.18 11.01
CA GLY A 88 8.22 5.49 10.47
C GLY A 88 8.41 5.51 8.94
N ILE A 89 7.97 4.47 8.22
CA ILE A 89 8.08 4.43 6.76
C ILE A 89 7.13 5.47 6.16
N PRO A 90 7.63 6.47 5.42
CA PRO A 90 6.79 7.48 4.83
C PRO A 90 5.83 6.88 3.80
N LYS A 91 4.65 7.50 3.67
CA LYS A 91 3.75 7.15 2.57
C LYS A 91 4.47 7.52 1.26
N ILE A 92 4.69 6.53 0.40
CA ILE A 92 5.15 6.82 -0.96
C ILE A 92 4.00 7.56 -1.65
N ILE A 93 4.14 8.86 -1.79
CA ILE A 93 3.28 9.65 -2.69
C ILE A 93 3.90 9.43 -4.06
N GLU A 94 3.29 8.56 -4.87
CA GLU A 94 3.64 8.48 -6.29
C GLU A 94 3.35 9.86 -6.88
N LYS A 95 4.41 10.67 -7.04
CA LYS A 95 4.27 11.94 -7.77
C LYS A 95 3.95 11.58 -9.21
N PRO A 96 2.92 12.17 -9.80
CA PRO A 96 2.63 11.92 -11.20
C PRO A 96 3.86 12.33 -12.03
N LEU A 97 4.16 11.55 -13.05
CA LEU A 97 5.22 11.87 -13.99
C LEU A 97 4.87 13.18 -14.71
N VAL A 98 5.79 14.13 -14.71
CA VAL A 98 5.67 15.37 -15.47
C VAL A 98 6.49 15.25 -16.76
N VAL A 99 5.84 15.39 -17.90
CA VAL A 99 6.47 15.30 -19.22
C VAL A 99 5.98 16.39 -20.14
N SER A 100 6.88 16.97 -20.94
CA SER A 100 6.51 17.90 -22.00
C SER A 100 6.08 17.13 -23.24
N LEU A 101 4.84 17.30 -23.67
CA LEU A 101 4.26 16.58 -24.81
C LEU A 101 3.64 17.55 -25.81
N CYS A 102 3.91 17.33 -27.10
CA CYS A 102 3.16 17.98 -28.17
C CYS A 102 1.74 17.39 -28.23
N ARG A 103 0.82 18.13 -28.90
CA ARG A 103 -0.59 17.73 -29.01
C ARG A 103 -0.78 16.31 -29.54
N VAL A 104 0.01 15.90 -30.53
CA VAL A 104 -0.08 14.57 -31.13
C VAL A 104 0.32 13.49 -30.14
N CYS A 105 1.48 13.66 -29.47
CA CYS A 105 1.95 12.67 -28.51
C CYS A 105 1.09 12.63 -27.25
N ALA A 106 0.56 13.74 -26.77
CA ALA A 106 -0.38 13.78 -25.66
C ALA A 106 -1.66 12.97 -25.96
N GLY A 107 -2.12 13.00 -27.23
CA GLY A 107 -3.28 12.23 -27.68
C GLY A 107 -3.17 10.74 -27.38
N ASN A 108 -1.98 10.16 -27.45
CA ASN A 108 -1.75 8.74 -27.18
C ASN A 108 -1.97 8.32 -25.73
N PHE A 109 -2.08 9.26 -24.80
CA PHE A 109 -2.22 8.99 -23.37
C PHE A 109 -3.65 9.20 -22.84
N TYR A 110 -4.55 9.86 -23.61
CA TYR A 110 -5.90 10.18 -23.12
C TYR A 110 -6.75 8.94 -22.88
N ASP A 111 -6.60 7.91 -23.72
CA ASP A 111 -7.44 6.71 -23.70
C ASP A 111 -6.72 5.48 -23.11
N VAL A 112 -5.59 5.69 -22.41
CA VAL A 112 -4.86 4.58 -21.76
C VAL A 112 -5.64 4.12 -20.52
N PRO A 113 -6.14 2.86 -20.48
CA PRO A 113 -6.88 2.35 -19.34
C PRO A 113 -6.08 2.44 -18.03
N GLY A 114 -6.73 2.87 -16.95
CA GLY A 114 -6.11 2.96 -15.63
C GLY A 114 -5.13 4.12 -15.44
N HIS A 115 -4.95 4.99 -16.45
CA HIS A 115 -4.11 6.17 -16.37
C HIS A 115 -4.91 7.45 -16.64
N TYR A 116 -4.35 8.57 -16.20
CA TYR A 116 -4.87 9.89 -16.55
C TYR A 116 -3.73 10.77 -17.08
N ILE A 117 -4.09 11.72 -17.92
CA ILE A 117 -3.22 12.80 -18.38
C ILE A 117 -3.94 14.14 -18.17
N ARG A 118 -3.25 15.14 -17.66
CA ARG A 118 -3.77 16.51 -17.54
C ARG A 118 -2.64 17.52 -17.65
N ARG A 119 -2.95 18.73 -18.13
CA ARG A 119 -2.00 19.83 -18.14
C ARG A 119 -1.53 20.15 -16.71
N VAL A 120 -0.22 20.36 -16.53
CA VAL A 120 0.36 20.85 -15.27
C VAL A 120 -0.14 22.26 -14.99
N ASN A 121 -0.01 23.13 -15.97
CA ASN A 121 -0.53 24.49 -15.96
C ASN A 121 -1.33 24.75 -17.25
N PRO A 122 -2.66 24.91 -17.19
CA PRO A 122 -3.47 25.23 -18.36
C PRO A 122 -3.08 26.58 -19.03
N GLU A 123 -2.52 27.52 -18.28
CA GLU A 123 -2.13 28.85 -18.74
C GLU A 123 -0.66 28.95 -19.18
N GLN A 124 0.05 27.82 -19.23
CA GLN A 124 1.45 27.79 -19.68
C GLN A 124 1.56 28.39 -21.08
N ARG A 125 2.37 29.46 -21.22
CA ARG A 125 2.51 30.23 -22.47
C ARG A 125 3.67 29.74 -23.34
N TYR A 126 4.71 29.18 -22.75
CA TYR A 126 5.87 28.62 -23.45
C TYR A 126 5.73 27.12 -23.63
N LYS A 127 6.41 26.61 -24.63
CA LYS A 127 6.41 25.17 -24.97
C LYS A 127 7.83 24.66 -24.95
N ASP A 128 8.02 23.49 -24.40
CA ASP A 128 9.28 22.76 -24.43
C ASP A 128 9.29 21.69 -25.50
N THR A 129 10.47 21.22 -25.86
CA THR A 129 10.61 20.11 -26.81
C THR A 129 9.88 18.88 -26.26
N CYS A 130 9.03 18.28 -27.10
CA CYS A 130 8.30 17.09 -26.73
C CYS A 130 9.23 15.94 -26.38
N MET A 131 9.19 15.45 -25.15
CA MET A 131 10.03 14.37 -24.64
C MET A 131 9.78 13.01 -25.32
N PHE A 132 8.64 12.88 -26.04
CA PHE A 132 8.29 11.64 -26.72
C PHE A 132 8.78 11.56 -28.17
N CYS A 133 8.55 12.60 -28.97
CA CYS A 133 8.98 12.58 -30.38
C CYS A 133 10.24 13.40 -30.67
N ASN A 134 10.66 14.27 -29.77
CA ASN A 134 11.82 15.18 -29.91
C ASN A 134 11.81 16.08 -31.15
N VAL A 135 10.63 16.24 -31.80
CA VAL A 135 10.46 16.98 -33.05
C VAL A 135 9.61 18.24 -32.87
N ARG A 136 8.54 18.13 -32.08
CA ARG A 136 7.57 19.20 -31.89
C ARG A 136 7.64 19.74 -30.47
N ASN A 137 7.29 21.00 -30.31
CA ASN A 137 7.16 21.59 -28.99
C ASN A 137 5.75 21.35 -28.42
N GLY A 138 5.68 21.19 -27.11
CA GLY A 138 4.47 20.90 -26.37
C GLY A 138 4.43 21.53 -24.99
N TYR A 139 3.42 21.19 -24.26
CA TYR A 139 3.17 21.67 -22.90
C TYR A 139 3.43 20.55 -21.87
N ASP A 140 3.55 20.95 -20.62
CA ASP A 140 3.77 20.00 -19.53
C ASP A 140 2.48 19.34 -19.08
N TYR A 141 2.56 18.02 -18.95
CA TYR A 141 1.47 17.17 -18.54
C TYR A 141 1.86 16.31 -17.34
N TYR A 142 0.92 16.16 -16.41
CA TYR A 142 0.93 15.09 -15.44
C TYR A 142 0.41 13.81 -16.08
N ILE A 143 1.18 12.71 -15.95
CA ILE A 143 0.72 11.36 -16.27
C ILE A 143 0.77 10.54 -14.98
N GLY A 144 -0.34 9.94 -14.61
CA GLY A 144 -0.46 9.15 -13.39
C GLY A 144 -1.46 8.03 -13.52
N ARG A 145 -1.48 7.15 -12.52
CA ARG A 145 -2.48 6.08 -12.43
C ARG A 145 -3.77 6.63 -11.82
N LYS A 146 -4.92 6.20 -12.36
CA LYS A 146 -6.22 6.45 -11.73
C LYS A 146 -6.29 5.60 -10.46
N ASN A 147 -6.52 6.21 -9.30
CA ASN A 147 -6.82 5.46 -8.09
C ASN A 147 -8.13 4.69 -8.32
N LYS A 148 -8.09 3.39 -8.06
CA LYS A 148 -9.31 2.56 -8.00
C LYS A 148 -10.08 2.86 -6.75
#